data_f756a136e67af8101039fa504fc37f29
#
_entry.id   f756a136e67af8101039fa504fc37f29
#
_cell.length_a   1.000
_cell.length_b   1.000
_cell.length_c   1.000
_cell.angle_alpha   90.00
_cell.angle_beta   90.00
_cell.angle_gamma   90.00
#
_symmetry.space_group_name_H-M   'P 1'
#
loop_
_entity.id
_entity.type
_entity.pdbx_description
1 polymer ?
#
loop_
_entity_poly.entity_id
_entity_poly.type
_entity_poly.pdbx_seq_one_letter_code
_entity_poly.pdbx_strand_id
1 'polypeptide(L)'
;MNKFRFIILSTCCLLSLTIQAQKIKIKTGIEVLKEQNFKCLEGKRVGLITNPTGVDNHLKSTIDILHEAPNVNLVALYGPEHGVRGDVHAGDKVDNSADPSTGLPVYSLYRKR
;
A
#
# COMPACT_ATOMS: atom_id res chain seq x y z
N MET A 1 8.45 45.93 36.52
CA MET A 1 8.64 45.16 35.28
C MET A 1 7.94 45.89 34.15
N ASN A 2 8.68 46.35 33.15
CA ASN A 2 8.18 47.31 32.17
C ASN A 2 7.07 46.70 31.31
N LYS A 3 5.95 47.40 31.12
CA LYS A 3 4.81 47.00 30.28
C LYS A 3 5.24 46.55 28.88
N PHE A 4 6.34 47.13 28.39
CA PHE A 4 6.97 46.76 27.12
C PHE A 4 7.50 45.31 27.08
N ARG A 5 8.08 44.81 28.17
CA ARG A 5 8.59 43.44 28.29
C ARG A 5 7.45 42.42 28.30
N PHE A 6 6.33 42.77 28.91
CA PHE A 6 5.14 41.91 28.93
C PHE A 6 4.50 41.77 27.54
N ILE A 7 4.47 42.86 26.77
CA ILE A 7 3.93 42.88 25.43
C ILE A 7 4.78 42.02 24.50
N ILE A 8 6.11 42.12 24.59
CA ILE A 8 7.04 41.32 23.74
C ILE A 8 6.94 39.83 24.10
N LEU A 9 6.85 39.44 25.37
CA LEU A 9 6.66 38.04 25.76
C LEU A 9 5.31 37.48 25.27
N SER A 10 4.24 38.27 25.40
CA SER A 10 2.89 37.86 24.94
C SER A 10 2.85 37.67 23.43
N THR A 11 3.51 38.56 22.66
CA THR A 11 3.57 38.45 21.19
C THR A 11 4.40 37.26 20.75
N CYS A 12 5.51 36.94 21.40
CA CYS A 12 6.30 35.73 21.12
C CYS A 12 5.52 34.45 21.42
N CYS A 13 4.74 34.36 22.50
CA CYS A 13 3.89 33.21 22.80
C CYS A 13 2.78 33.02 21.80
N LEU A 14 2.19 34.10 21.24
CA LEU A 14 1.15 34.03 20.21
C LEU A 14 1.71 33.60 18.85
N LEU A 15 2.93 33.96 18.50
CA LEU A 15 3.61 33.52 17.28
C LEU A 15 4.01 32.04 17.29
N SER A 16 4.29 31.47 18.45
CA SER A 16 4.67 30.04 18.58
C SER A 16 3.49 29.08 18.40
N LEU A 17 2.25 29.56 18.50
CA LEU A 17 1.04 28.73 18.31
C LEU A 17 0.69 28.47 16.84
N THR A 18 1.37 29.12 15.90
CA THR A 18 1.08 28.98 14.46
C THR A 18 1.97 28.00 13.71
N ILE A 19 2.92 27.35 14.39
CA ILE A 19 3.74 26.29 13.76
C ILE A 19 2.91 25.01 13.74
N GLN A 20 1.98 24.92 12.81
CA GLN A 20 1.38 23.65 12.45
C GLN A 20 2.39 22.88 11.60
N ALA A 21 2.97 21.84 12.17
CA ALA A 21 3.74 20.88 11.40
C ALA A 21 2.82 20.28 10.33
N GLN A 22 3.03 20.63 9.07
CA GLN A 22 2.34 19.98 7.97
C GLN A 22 2.73 18.51 7.98
N LYS A 23 1.78 17.65 8.32
CA LYS A 23 1.95 16.20 8.23
C LYS A 23 2.06 15.84 6.76
N ILE A 24 3.29 15.68 6.26
CA ILE A 24 3.52 15.18 4.90
C ILE A 24 2.93 13.78 4.84
N LYS A 25 1.85 13.62 4.11
CA LYS A 25 1.23 12.31 3.87
C LYS A 25 1.97 11.65 2.72
N ILE A 26 2.83 10.69 3.04
CA ILE A 26 3.47 9.84 2.04
C ILE A 26 2.43 8.87 1.50
N LYS A 27 2.33 8.76 0.17
CA LYS A 27 1.45 7.81 -0.52
C LYS A 27 2.26 6.61 -0.98
N THR A 28 1.70 5.43 -0.83
CA THR A 28 2.26 4.21 -1.41
C THR A 28 2.03 4.18 -2.92
N GLY A 29 2.81 3.38 -3.65
CA GLY A 29 2.65 3.25 -5.11
C GLY A 29 1.24 2.83 -5.52
N ILE A 30 0.60 1.94 -4.76
CA ILE A 30 -0.77 1.50 -5.03
C ILE A 30 -1.79 2.63 -4.83
N GLU A 31 -1.59 3.51 -3.86
CA GLU A 31 -2.46 4.68 -3.66
C GLU A 31 -2.32 5.66 -4.83
N VAL A 32 -1.10 5.86 -5.35
CA VAL A 32 -0.86 6.69 -6.54
C VAL A 32 -1.54 6.09 -7.77
N LEU A 33 -1.44 4.78 -7.99
CA LEU A 33 -2.13 4.08 -9.07
C LEU A 33 -3.65 4.24 -8.97
N LYS A 34 -4.20 4.11 -7.76
CA LYS A 34 -5.63 4.29 -7.49
C LYS A 34 -6.10 5.72 -7.81
N GLU A 35 -5.33 6.74 -7.41
CA GLU A 35 -5.63 8.14 -7.73
C GLU A 35 -5.61 8.43 -9.24
N GLN A 36 -4.73 7.76 -9.97
CA GLN A 36 -4.65 7.81 -11.43
C GLN A 36 -5.68 6.91 -12.12
N ASN A 37 -6.64 6.36 -11.35
CA ASN A 37 -7.64 5.43 -11.83
C ASN A 37 -7.05 4.25 -12.63
N PHE A 38 -5.88 3.75 -12.20
CA PHE A 38 -5.16 2.62 -12.82
C PHE A 38 -4.93 2.75 -14.34
N LYS A 39 -4.92 3.96 -14.87
CA LYS A 39 -4.86 4.25 -16.31
C LYS A 39 -3.74 3.51 -17.05
N CYS A 40 -2.58 3.34 -16.41
CA CYS A 40 -1.45 2.62 -17.01
C CYS A 40 -1.68 1.10 -17.16
N LEU A 41 -2.69 0.54 -16.50
CA LEU A 41 -3.06 -0.88 -16.52
C LEU A 41 -4.26 -1.17 -17.43
N GLU A 42 -4.95 -0.13 -17.89
CA GLU A 42 -6.15 -0.26 -18.71
C GLU A 42 -5.88 -1.02 -20.01
N GLY A 43 -6.78 -1.95 -20.36
CA GLY A 43 -6.67 -2.80 -21.55
C GLY A 43 -5.58 -3.88 -21.50
N LYS A 44 -4.84 -3.99 -20.36
CA LYS A 44 -3.78 -4.98 -20.21
C LYS A 44 -4.21 -6.16 -19.35
N ARG A 45 -3.63 -7.33 -19.64
CA ARG A 45 -3.66 -8.48 -18.73
C ARG A 45 -2.57 -8.29 -17.68
N VAL A 46 -2.95 -8.16 -16.42
CA VAL A 46 -2.05 -7.83 -15.32
C VAL A 46 -1.76 -9.07 -14.49
N GLY A 47 -0.48 -9.39 -14.30
CA GLY A 47 0.00 -10.33 -13.29
C GLY A 47 0.62 -9.54 -12.14
N LEU A 48 0.26 -9.88 -10.91
CA LEU A 48 0.76 -9.19 -9.72
C LEU A 48 1.78 -10.05 -8.98
N ILE A 49 2.99 -9.56 -8.84
CA ILE A 49 3.97 -10.10 -7.89
C ILE A 49 3.77 -9.36 -6.57
N THR A 50 3.45 -10.09 -5.51
CA THR A 50 3.19 -9.48 -4.21
C THR A 50 3.47 -10.42 -3.05
N ASN A 51 3.47 -9.88 -1.85
CA ASN A 51 3.59 -10.58 -0.59
C ASN A 51 2.62 -9.96 0.44
N PRO A 52 2.53 -10.49 1.68
CA PRO A 52 1.60 -9.99 2.70
C PRO A 52 1.76 -8.52 3.06
N THR A 53 2.94 -7.92 2.83
CA THR A 53 3.20 -6.50 3.12
C THR A 53 2.78 -5.55 1.99
N GLY A 54 2.32 -6.10 0.86
CA GLY A 54 1.79 -5.34 -0.26
C GLY A 54 0.41 -4.76 0.03
N VAL A 55 0.35 -3.71 0.86
CA VAL A 55 -0.88 -3.07 1.32
C VAL A 55 -0.83 -1.56 1.14
N ASP A 56 -1.98 -0.92 1.15
CA ASP A 56 -2.09 0.54 1.22
C ASP A 56 -1.95 1.07 2.67
N ASN A 57 -2.05 2.37 2.87
CA ASN A 57 -1.99 3.01 4.20
C ASN A 57 -3.18 2.66 5.12
N HIS A 58 -4.19 1.95 4.62
CA HIS A 58 -5.33 1.42 5.37
C HIS A 58 -5.22 -0.10 5.57
N LEU A 59 -4.06 -0.69 5.28
CA LEU A 59 -3.78 -2.12 5.33
C LEU A 59 -4.65 -2.96 4.38
N LYS A 60 -5.26 -2.33 3.35
CA LYS A 60 -5.95 -3.07 2.30
C LYS A 60 -4.95 -3.67 1.33
N SER A 61 -5.09 -4.98 1.05
CA SER A 61 -4.21 -5.71 0.15
C SER A 61 -4.22 -5.12 -1.27
N THR A 62 -3.04 -5.00 -1.88
CA THR A 62 -2.90 -4.63 -3.30
C THR A 62 -3.64 -5.61 -4.22
N ILE A 63 -3.74 -6.90 -3.85
CA ILE A 63 -4.53 -7.89 -4.59
C ILE A 63 -5.99 -7.44 -4.68
N ASP A 64 -6.59 -7.14 -3.53
CA ASP A 64 -8.01 -6.77 -3.45
C ASP A 64 -8.27 -5.43 -4.14
N ILE A 65 -7.36 -4.46 -3.99
CA ILE A 65 -7.48 -3.16 -4.64
C ILE A 65 -7.50 -3.29 -6.17
N LEU A 66 -6.60 -4.11 -6.75
CA LEU A 66 -6.53 -4.30 -8.19
C LEU A 66 -7.66 -5.19 -8.71
N HIS A 67 -8.07 -6.19 -7.93
CA HIS A 67 -9.17 -7.10 -8.31
C HIS A 67 -10.53 -6.40 -8.34
N GLU A 68 -10.77 -5.48 -7.41
CA GLU A 68 -12.01 -4.70 -7.35
C GLU A 68 -12.07 -3.55 -8.38
N ALA A 69 -10.94 -3.17 -8.95
CA ALA A 69 -10.88 -2.07 -9.91
C ALA A 69 -11.51 -2.48 -11.27
N PRO A 70 -12.60 -1.82 -11.72
CA PRO A 70 -13.38 -2.28 -12.87
C PRO A 70 -12.63 -2.21 -14.21
N ASN A 71 -11.59 -1.39 -14.28
CA ASN A 71 -10.75 -1.21 -15.47
C ASN A 71 -9.40 -1.96 -15.41
N VAL A 72 -9.20 -2.81 -14.40
CA VAL A 72 -8.01 -3.65 -14.26
C VAL A 72 -8.36 -5.10 -14.51
N ASN A 73 -7.71 -5.73 -15.46
CA ASN A 73 -7.84 -7.16 -15.73
C ASN A 73 -6.70 -7.92 -15.02
N LEU A 74 -6.85 -8.13 -13.70
CA LEU A 74 -5.93 -8.93 -12.91
C LEU A 74 -6.17 -10.42 -13.21
N VAL A 75 -5.16 -11.12 -13.74
CA VAL A 75 -5.32 -12.51 -14.24
C VAL A 75 -4.54 -13.54 -13.45
N ALA A 76 -3.53 -13.13 -12.70
CA ALA A 76 -2.69 -14.06 -11.94
C ALA A 76 -1.94 -13.35 -10.80
N LEU A 77 -1.62 -14.11 -9.76
CA LEU A 77 -0.82 -13.71 -8.63
C LEU A 77 0.48 -14.51 -8.58
N TYR A 78 1.57 -13.88 -8.19
CA TYR A 78 2.88 -14.50 -8.06
C TYR A 78 3.42 -14.22 -6.66
N GLY A 79 3.61 -15.28 -5.88
CA GLY A 79 4.06 -15.20 -4.49
C GLY A 79 5.51 -15.62 -4.31
N PRO A 80 6.32 -14.85 -3.55
CA PRO A 80 7.57 -15.32 -2.99
C PRO A 80 7.33 -16.33 -1.86
N GLU A 81 8.35 -16.63 -1.09
CA GLU A 81 8.46 -17.75 -0.13
C GLU A 81 7.26 -17.96 0.81
N HIS A 82 6.62 -16.87 1.29
CA HIS A 82 5.51 -16.93 2.24
C HIS A 82 4.12 -16.82 1.60
N GLY A 83 4.04 -16.98 0.28
CA GLY A 83 2.80 -16.80 -0.46
C GLY A 83 2.39 -15.34 -0.63
N VAL A 84 1.25 -15.11 -1.27
CA VAL A 84 0.76 -13.76 -1.56
C VAL A 84 0.02 -13.12 -0.39
N ARG A 85 -0.53 -13.94 0.54
CA ARG A 85 -1.28 -13.47 1.72
C ARG A 85 -0.64 -13.85 3.06
N GLY A 86 0.51 -14.55 3.04
CA GLY A 86 1.22 -14.96 4.27
C GLY A 86 0.66 -16.25 4.91
N ASP A 87 -0.01 -17.06 4.15
CA ASP A 87 -0.64 -18.29 4.54
C ASP A 87 0.30 -19.53 4.43
N VAL A 88 1.54 -19.31 4.00
CA VAL A 88 2.56 -20.37 3.84
C VAL A 88 3.70 -20.15 4.81
N HIS A 89 4.05 -21.20 5.56
CA HIS A 89 5.19 -21.16 6.48
C HIS A 89 6.53 -21.21 5.74
N ALA A 90 7.57 -20.64 6.35
CA ALA A 90 8.93 -20.69 5.81
C ALA A 90 9.38 -22.14 5.57
N GLY A 91 9.82 -22.42 4.34
CA GLY A 91 10.28 -23.76 3.95
C GLY A 91 9.21 -24.70 3.41
N ASP A 92 7.94 -24.35 3.53
CA ASP A 92 6.86 -25.13 2.92
C ASP A 92 6.84 -24.96 1.41
N LYS A 93 6.35 -25.99 0.70
CA LYS A 93 6.14 -25.88 -0.73
C LYS A 93 4.98 -24.94 -1.01
N VAL A 94 5.25 -23.88 -1.73
CA VAL A 94 4.20 -23.08 -2.34
C VAL A 94 3.80 -23.77 -3.65
N ASP A 95 2.81 -24.64 -3.60
CA ASP A 95 2.23 -25.24 -4.80
C ASP A 95 1.30 -24.22 -5.49
N ASN A 96 1.09 -24.43 -6.79
CA ASN A 96 0.13 -23.61 -7.53
C ASN A 96 -1.27 -23.81 -6.91
N SER A 97 -1.88 -22.72 -6.50
CA SER A 97 -3.17 -22.70 -5.81
C SER A 97 -4.07 -21.61 -6.39
N ALA A 98 -5.27 -21.50 -5.90
CA ALA A 98 -6.13 -20.36 -6.16
C ALA A 98 -6.23 -19.50 -4.90
N ASP A 99 -6.20 -18.17 -5.06
CA ASP A 99 -6.43 -17.24 -3.96
C ASP A 99 -7.88 -17.36 -3.48
N PRO A 100 -8.12 -17.68 -2.19
CA PRO A 100 -9.47 -17.97 -1.70
C PRO A 100 -10.44 -16.78 -1.81
N SER A 101 -9.91 -15.56 -1.81
CA SER A 101 -10.73 -14.34 -1.85
C SER A 101 -11.12 -13.92 -3.27
N THR A 102 -10.23 -14.14 -4.24
CA THR A 102 -10.43 -13.67 -5.62
C THR A 102 -10.65 -14.79 -6.63
N GLY A 103 -10.31 -16.03 -6.27
CA GLY A 103 -10.31 -17.17 -7.19
C GLY A 103 -9.17 -17.16 -8.23
N LEU A 104 -8.28 -16.16 -8.17
CA LEU A 104 -7.20 -16.02 -9.13
C LEU A 104 -6.12 -17.11 -8.92
N PRO A 105 -5.48 -17.60 -9.98
CA PRO A 105 -4.38 -18.55 -9.87
C PRO A 105 -3.19 -17.87 -9.19
N VAL A 106 -2.60 -18.59 -8.23
CA VAL A 106 -1.38 -18.20 -7.51
C VAL A 106 -0.24 -19.10 -7.95
N TYR A 107 0.85 -18.49 -8.39
CA TYR A 107 2.06 -19.18 -8.81
C TYR A 107 3.20 -18.86 -7.86
N SER A 108 3.96 -19.89 -7.47
CA SER A 108 5.18 -19.70 -6.68
C SER A 108 6.32 -19.21 -7.56
N LEU A 109 7.04 -18.19 -7.06
CA LEU A 109 8.29 -17.74 -7.66
C LEU A 109 9.49 -18.61 -7.25
N TYR A 110 9.33 -19.44 -6.23
CA TYR A 110 10.36 -20.38 -5.77
C TYR A 110 10.10 -21.77 -6.34
N ARG A 111 10.80 -22.08 -7.42
CA ARG A 111 10.87 -23.47 -7.90
C ARG A 111 12.03 -24.16 -7.21
N LYS A 112 11.75 -25.18 -6.38
CA LYS A 112 12.83 -26.12 -6.00
C LYS A 112 13.28 -26.83 -7.28
N ARG A 113 14.57 -26.70 -7.58
CA ARG A 113 15.26 -27.52 -8.58
C ARG A 113 15.35 -28.96 -8.08
#